data_ba16eb2af1d8d5ba2626ea0e597b9df2
#
_entry.id   ba16eb2af1d8d5ba2626ea0e597b9df2
#
_cell.length_a   1.000
_cell.length_b   1.000
_cell.length_c   1.000
_cell.angle_alpha   90.00
_cell.angle_beta   90.00
_cell.angle_gamma   90.00
#
_symmetry.space_group_name_H-M   'P 1'
#
loop_
_entity.id
_entity.type
_entity.pdbx_description
1 polymer ?
#
loop_
_entity_poly.entity_id
_entity_poly.type
_entity_poly.pdbx_seq_one_letter_code
_entity_poly.pdbx_strand_id
1 'polypeptide(L)'
;MADSSVDVRTDVDGSVVIQPHGVMDDDGAVPFRQVLVHTVRKVRPLRLILDLGDVSDVDAIHIGTIAALCDLADDHHVAVFLDNSSALLTTQLQAAGVAAHHLRSRTPAAAG
;
A
#
# COMPACT_ATOMS: atom_id res chain seq x y z
N MET A 1 -11.20 -18.72 -9.52
CA MET A 1 -10.46 -18.52 -8.52
C MET A 1 -9.98 -17.18 -8.48
N ALA A 2 -10.22 -16.59 -7.52
CA ALA A 2 -9.89 -15.29 -7.46
C ALA A 2 -8.53 -15.15 -7.21
N ASP A 3 -7.90 -14.43 -7.89
CA ASP A 3 -6.65 -14.38 -7.73
C ASP A 3 -6.24 -13.11 -7.28
N SER A 4 -6.23 -12.89 -6.02
CA SER A 4 -5.54 -11.76 -5.54
C SER A 4 -4.19 -12.26 -5.14
N SER A 5 -3.18 -11.69 -5.65
CA SER A 5 -1.82 -12.01 -5.31
C SER A 5 -1.11 -10.74 -4.87
N VAL A 6 -0.05 -10.91 -4.10
CA VAL A 6 0.73 -9.80 -3.62
C VAL A 6 2.19 -10.09 -3.88
N ASP A 7 2.84 -9.22 -4.63
CA ASP A 7 4.27 -9.34 -4.88
C ASP A 7 5.03 -8.45 -3.91
N VAL A 8 6.13 -8.95 -3.41
CA VAL A 8 7.02 -8.20 -2.52
C VAL A 8 8.42 -8.24 -3.08
N ARG A 9 9.04 -7.10 -3.23
CA ARG A 9 10.43 -7.05 -3.69
C ARG A 9 11.19 -5.96 -2.96
N THR A 10 12.49 -6.10 -2.93
CA THR A 10 13.37 -5.08 -2.36
C THR A 10 14.14 -4.44 -3.49
N ASP A 11 14.08 -3.12 -3.57
CA ASP A 11 14.81 -2.37 -4.58
C ASP A 11 16.26 -2.16 -4.14
N VAL A 12 17.08 -1.74 -5.09
CA VAL A 12 18.52 -1.55 -4.82
C VAL A 12 18.79 -0.51 -3.77
N ASP A 13 17.89 0.44 -3.57
CA ASP A 13 18.07 1.49 -2.56
C ASP A 13 17.58 1.06 -1.18
N GLY A 14 17.17 -0.19 -1.02
CA GLY A 14 16.67 -0.69 0.26
C GLY A 14 15.20 -0.50 0.50
N SER A 15 14.48 0.12 -0.43
CA SER A 15 13.02 0.24 -0.30
C SER A 15 12.37 -1.11 -0.52
N VAL A 16 11.33 -1.41 0.26
CA VAL A 16 10.52 -2.60 0.03
C VAL A 16 9.27 -2.18 -0.71
N VAL A 17 8.98 -2.84 -1.82
CA VAL A 17 7.79 -2.57 -2.62
C VAL A 17 6.83 -3.73 -2.48
N ILE A 18 5.61 -3.44 -2.08
CA ILE A 18 4.54 -4.42 -1.97
C ILE A 18 3.49 -4.05 -3.01
N GLN A 19 3.22 -4.97 -3.92
CA GLN A 19 2.28 -4.70 -5.00
C GLN A 19 1.17 -5.74 -5.01
N PRO A 20 -0.01 -5.39 -4.51
CA PRO A 20 -1.17 -6.26 -4.65
C PRO A 20 -1.73 -6.18 -6.06
N HIS A 21 -2.35 -7.26 -6.50
CA HIS A 21 -2.92 -7.37 -7.84
C HIS A 21 -4.38 -7.75 -7.77
N GLY A 22 -5.15 -7.20 -8.67
CA GLY A 22 -6.55 -7.59 -8.85
C GLY A 22 -7.48 -7.03 -7.80
N VAL A 23 -8.38 -7.88 -7.31
CA VAL A 23 -9.39 -7.45 -6.36
C VAL A 23 -8.89 -7.65 -4.93
N MET A 24 -8.96 -6.61 -4.13
CA MET A 24 -8.61 -6.68 -2.71
C MET A 24 -9.90 -6.84 -1.91
N ASP A 25 -10.30 -8.09 -1.72
CA ASP A 25 -11.54 -8.41 -1.04
C ASP A 25 -11.27 -8.96 0.37
N ASP A 26 -12.37 -9.37 1.04
CA ASP A 26 -12.31 -9.87 2.40
C ASP A 26 -11.40 -11.05 2.57
N ASP A 27 -11.35 -11.95 1.60
CA ASP A 27 -10.58 -13.18 1.74
C ASP A 27 -9.08 -12.92 1.83
N GLY A 28 -8.63 -11.85 1.22
CA GLY A 28 -7.22 -11.51 1.26
C GLY A 28 -6.83 -10.58 2.38
N ALA A 29 -7.78 -10.16 3.22
CA ALA A 29 -7.53 -9.09 4.20
C ALA A 29 -6.48 -9.48 5.25
N VAL A 30 -6.61 -10.68 5.82
CA VAL A 30 -5.68 -11.09 6.89
C VAL A 30 -4.28 -11.32 6.36
N PRO A 31 -4.08 -12.08 5.27
CA PRO A 31 -2.72 -12.24 4.73
C PRO A 31 -2.08 -10.92 4.32
N PHE A 32 -2.86 -10.03 3.72
CA PHE A 32 -2.35 -8.73 3.30
C PHE A 32 -1.89 -7.91 4.50
N ARG A 33 -2.71 -7.85 5.54
CA ARG A 33 -2.35 -7.13 6.75
C ARG A 33 -1.10 -7.72 7.40
N GLN A 34 -0.98 -9.05 7.42
CA GLN A 34 0.18 -9.71 8.00
C GLN A 34 1.46 -9.34 7.26
N VAL A 35 1.42 -9.27 5.93
CA VAL A 35 2.57 -8.86 5.14
C VAL A 35 2.98 -7.43 5.49
N LEU A 36 2.01 -6.53 5.57
CA LEU A 36 2.30 -5.12 5.87
C LEU A 36 2.88 -4.95 7.26
N VAL A 37 2.27 -5.57 8.26
CA VAL A 37 2.71 -5.45 9.63
C VAL A 37 4.10 -6.08 9.82
N HIS A 38 4.32 -7.24 9.21
CA HIS A 38 5.62 -7.89 9.27
C HIS A 38 6.70 -6.98 8.67
N THR A 39 6.42 -6.38 7.53
CA THR A 39 7.39 -5.50 6.88
C THR A 39 7.77 -4.32 7.77
N VAL A 40 6.76 -3.68 8.37
CA VAL A 40 7.04 -2.52 9.23
C VAL A 40 7.76 -2.93 10.50
N ARG A 41 7.34 -4.02 11.14
CA ARG A 41 7.86 -4.37 12.46
C ARG A 41 9.17 -5.15 12.41
N LYS A 42 9.33 -6.00 11.43
CA LYS A 42 10.47 -6.93 11.38
C LYS A 42 11.51 -6.55 10.37
N VAL A 43 11.09 -6.19 9.17
CA VAL A 43 12.02 -5.80 8.11
C VAL A 43 12.52 -4.38 8.33
N ARG A 44 11.62 -3.49 8.71
CA ARG A 44 11.91 -2.08 9.02
C ARG A 44 12.73 -1.39 7.94
N PRO A 45 12.20 -1.35 6.71
CA PRO A 45 12.92 -0.66 5.65
C PRO A 45 12.90 0.84 5.86
N LEU A 46 13.79 1.56 5.22
CA LEU A 46 13.71 3.02 5.24
C LEU A 46 12.43 3.50 4.58
N ARG A 47 12.01 2.82 3.53
CA ARG A 47 10.77 3.15 2.82
C ARG A 47 10.00 1.89 2.50
N LEU A 48 8.71 1.96 2.71
CA LEU A 48 7.78 0.94 2.28
C LEU A 48 6.88 1.57 1.21
N ILE A 49 6.90 1.00 0.03
CA ILE A 49 6.10 1.49 -1.09
C ILE A 49 5.00 0.48 -1.37
N LEU A 50 3.77 0.91 -1.23
CA LEU A 50 2.62 0.09 -1.56
C LEU A 50 2.12 0.56 -2.93
N ASP A 51 2.36 -0.25 -3.95
CA ASP A 51 2.00 0.10 -5.31
C ASP A 51 0.60 -0.41 -5.62
N LEU A 52 -0.32 0.50 -5.78
CA LEU A 52 -1.74 0.20 -5.97
C LEU A 52 -2.18 0.28 -7.42
N GLY A 53 -1.23 0.40 -8.34
CA GLY A 53 -1.53 0.59 -9.75
C GLY A 53 -2.20 -0.59 -10.43
N ASP A 54 -2.06 -1.79 -9.85
CA ASP A 54 -2.64 -3.00 -10.45
C ASP A 54 -3.86 -3.51 -9.67
N VAL A 55 -4.41 -2.69 -8.81
CA VAL A 55 -5.59 -3.06 -8.03
C VAL A 55 -6.83 -2.58 -8.76
N SER A 56 -7.77 -3.49 -8.97
CA SER A 56 -8.99 -3.15 -9.71
C SER A 56 -10.15 -2.77 -8.80
N ASP A 57 -10.17 -3.26 -7.58
CA ASP A 57 -11.23 -2.97 -6.63
C ASP A 57 -10.73 -3.21 -5.21
N VAL A 58 -11.24 -2.46 -4.24
CA VAL A 58 -10.75 -2.51 -2.87
C VAL A 58 -11.91 -2.44 -1.91
N ASP A 59 -12.03 -3.42 -1.04
CA ASP A 59 -13.02 -3.39 0.03
C ASP A 59 -12.63 -2.42 1.13
N ALA A 60 -13.62 -1.92 1.83
CA ALA A 60 -13.41 -0.96 2.90
C ALA A 60 -12.45 -1.47 3.99
N ILE A 61 -12.42 -2.79 4.22
CA ILE A 61 -11.52 -3.34 5.23
C ILE A 61 -10.05 -3.10 4.86
N HIS A 62 -9.72 -3.16 3.58
CA HIS A 62 -8.36 -2.87 3.13
C HIS A 62 -8.03 -1.38 3.25
N ILE A 63 -9.01 -0.52 3.02
CA ILE A 63 -8.82 0.93 3.20
C ILE A 63 -8.43 1.20 4.65
N GLY A 64 -9.15 0.61 5.60
CA GLY A 64 -8.84 0.76 7.01
C GLY A 64 -7.48 0.19 7.39
N THR A 65 -7.12 -0.94 6.80
CA THR A 65 -5.82 -1.56 7.03
C THR A 65 -4.68 -0.66 6.54
N ILE A 66 -4.83 -0.06 5.38
CA ILE A 66 -3.80 0.84 4.82
C ILE A 66 -3.67 2.09 5.70
N ALA A 67 -4.78 2.65 6.14
CA ALA A 67 -4.74 3.81 7.02
C ALA A 67 -4.01 3.48 8.34
N ALA A 68 -4.31 2.33 8.92
CA ALA A 68 -3.64 1.89 10.14
C ALA A 68 -2.16 1.61 9.90
N LEU A 69 -1.80 1.13 8.72
CA LEU A 69 -0.40 0.90 8.38
C LEU A 69 0.39 2.21 8.41
N CYS A 70 -0.17 3.29 7.91
CA CYS A 70 0.52 4.57 7.91
C CYS A 70 0.84 5.03 9.33
N ASP A 71 -0.11 4.85 10.26
CA ASP A 71 0.12 5.18 11.66
C ASP A 71 1.17 4.29 12.30
N LEU A 72 1.09 2.99 12.04
CA LEU A 72 2.07 2.04 12.57
C LEU A 72 3.48 2.34 12.05
N ALA A 73 3.58 2.69 10.79
CA ALA A 73 4.86 3.00 10.18
C ALA A 73 5.48 4.26 10.80
N ASP A 74 4.66 5.26 11.10
CA ASP A 74 5.15 6.45 11.77
C ASP A 74 5.74 6.11 13.13
N ASP A 75 5.11 5.22 13.87
CA ASP A 75 5.61 4.78 15.16
C ASP A 75 6.95 4.04 15.06
N HIS A 76 7.20 3.42 13.93
CA HIS A 76 8.43 2.65 13.70
C HIS A 76 9.45 3.38 12.82
N HIS A 77 9.19 4.64 12.52
CA HIS A 77 10.07 5.46 11.67
C HIS A 77 10.30 4.87 10.28
N VAL A 78 9.25 4.28 9.71
CA VAL A 78 9.26 3.78 8.35
C VAL A 78 8.46 4.73 7.48
N ALA A 79 9.05 5.25 6.42
CA ALA A 79 8.32 6.11 5.49
C ALA A 79 7.46 5.24 4.58
N VAL A 80 6.17 5.54 4.51
CA VAL A 80 5.23 4.78 3.68
C VAL A 80 4.75 5.65 2.54
N PHE A 81 4.77 5.09 1.35
CA PHE A 81 4.23 5.75 0.17
C PHE A 81 3.22 4.83 -0.51
N LEU A 82 2.08 5.40 -0.87
CA LEU A 82 1.01 4.70 -1.57
C LEU A 82 1.04 5.21 -3.00
N ASP A 83 1.58 4.37 -3.88
CA ASP A 83 1.85 4.78 -5.26
C ASP A 83 0.73 4.36 -6.20
N ASN A 84 0.42 5.24 -7.13
CA ASN A 84 -0.44 4.91 -8.27
C ASN A 84 -1.88 4.55 -7.92
N SER A 85 -2.39 5.02 -6.79
CA SER A 85 -3.80 4.80 -6.48
C SER A 85 -4.69 5.54 -7.47
N SER A 86 -5.82 4.94 -7.82
CA SER A 86 -6.80 5.60 -8.68
C SER A 86 -7.38 6.82 -7.97
N ALA A 87 -8.04 7.68 -8.73
CA ALA A 87 -8.67 8.86 -8.14
C ALA A 87 -9.71 8.48 -7.09
N LEU A 88 -10.51 7.43 -7.36
CA LEU A 88 -11.49 6.97 -6.39
C LEU A 88 -10.81 6.43 -5.14
N LEU A 89 -9.80 5.59 -5.32
CA LEU A 89 -9.10 5.01 -4.19
C LEU A 89 -8.39 6.09 -3.36
N THR A 90 -7.79 7.06 -4.01
CA THR A 90 -7.15 8.18 -3.33
C THR A 90 -8.16 8.92 -2.44
N THR A 91 -9.36 9.18 -2.97
CA THR A 91 -10.41 9.84 -2.20
C THR A 91 -10.81 8.99 -0.99
N GLN A 92 -10.94 7.68 -1.18
CA GLN A 92 -11.31 6.78 -0.09
C GLN A 92 -10.23 6.73 0.99
N LEU A 93 -8.96 6.71 0.59
CA LEU A 93 -7.86 6.69 1.54
C LEU A 93 -7.80 7.99 2.34
N GLN A 94 -7.98 9.12 1.69
CA GLN A 94 -8.01 10.41 2.37
C GLN A 94 -9.19 10.49 3.35
N ALA A 95 -10.34 9.98 2.94
CA ALA A 95 -11.51 9.95 3.83
C ALA A 95 -11.28 9.06 5.05
N ALA A 96 -10.42 8.06 4.93
CA ALA A 96 -10.07 7.19 6.05
C ALA A 96 -8.96 7.75 6.95
N GLY A 97 -8.45 8.93 6.62
CA GLY A 97 -7.45 9.58 7.46
C GLY A 97 -6.02 9.51 6.95
N VAL A 98 -5.80 8.99 5.75
CA VAL A 98 -4.44 8.93 5.19
C VAL A 98 -4.01 10.34 4.78
N ALA A 99 -2.87 10.76 5.28
CA ALA A 99 -2.37 12.10 4.97
C ALA A 99 -1.87 12.16 3.53
N ALA A 100 -2.02 13.33 2.91
CA ALA A 100 -1.69 13.51 1.51
C ALA A 100 -0.23 13.22 1.19
N HIS A 101 0.68 13.40 2.14
CA HIS A 101 2.09 13.18 1.88
C HIS A 101 2.44 11.72 1.64
N HIS A 102 1.56 10.77 2.00
CA HIS A 102 1.77 9.36 1.70
C HIS A 102 1.38 9.01 0.26
N LEU A 103 0.56 9.85 -0.37
CA LEU A 103 -0.03 9.51 -1.66
C LEU A 103 0.83 10.05 -2.80
N ARG A 104 1.26 9.17 -3.69
CA ARG A 104 2.11 9.57 -4.81
C ARG A 104 1.61 8.97 -6.11
N SER A 105 1.79 9.70 -7.18
CA SER A 105 1.60 9.16 -8.50
C SER A 105 2.96 9.02 -9.14
N ARG A 106 3.29 7.81 -9.57
CA ARG A 106 4.54 7.55 -10.26
C ARG A 106 4.36 7.38 -11.74
N THR A 107 3.26 7.84 -12.23
CA THR A 107 3.00 7.84 -13.61
C THR A 107 4.02 8.68 -14.26
N PRO A 108 4.62 8.19 -15.22
CA PRO A 108 5.62 8.89 -15.90
C PRO A 108 4.98 9.96 -16.60
N ALA A 109 5.15 10.72 -16.37
CA ALA A 109 4.55 11.60 -16.81
C ALA A 109 4.58 11.91 -17.92
N ALA A 110 5.04 11.43 -18.04
CA ALA A 110 5.07 11.50 -18.94
C ALA A 110 4.36 12.11 -19.36
N ALA A 111 4.07 11.92 -19.07
CA ALA A 111 3.42 12.30 -19.33
C ALA A 111 3.62 13.36 -19.50
N GLY A 112 4.00 13.53 -19.41
CA GLY A 112 4.24 14.41 -19.57
C GLY A 112 4.03 15.02 -19.99
#